data_65786e548a323834cbdc24a9df4673ab
#
_entry.id   65786e548a323834cbdc24a9df4673ab
#
_cell.length_a   1.000
_cell.length_b   1.000
_cell.length_c   1.000
_cell.angle_alpha   90.00
_cell.angle_beta   90.00
_cell.angle_gamma   90.00
#
_symmetry.space_group_name_H-M   'P 1'
#
loop_
_entity.id
_entity.type
_entity.pdbx_description
1 polymer ?
#
loop_
_entity_poly.entity_id
_entity_poly.type
_entity_poly.pdbx_seq_one_letter_code
_entity_poly.pdbx_strand_id
1 'polypeptide(L)'
;MKKALLSVAMAAVISLSATAVSSTVVGAVSSNLATPKISKTENVNGGVKLTWSKVKGAEKYRVYYKGSKGWTRMVDTTSTSYIDKDVSSGKNYTYTVRCINSSATKFTSGYDSKGTKATFIAVPKITKAESVDGGVKISWSKSSGAEQYRVYYKGSKGWTRMVDTTSTSYIDKDVSSGKNYTYTVRCIN
;
A
#
# COMPACT_ATOMS: atom_id res chain seq x y z
N MET A 1 -69.46 -57.32 -33.93
CA MET A 1 -69.32 -58.04 -32.67
C MET A 1 -68.06 -57.56 -31.99
N LYS A 2 -68.22 -56.82 -30.93
CA LYS A 2 -67.42 -56.86 -29.70
C LYS A 2 -67.74 -55.60 -28.87
N LYS A 3 -68.16 -55.84 -27.72
CA LYS A 3 -68.75 -54.91 -26.76
C LYS A 3 -67.69 -53.98 -26.19
N ALA A 4 -68.01 -52.65 -26.10
CA ALA A 4 -67.27 -51.70 -25.28
C ALA A 4 -67.78 -51.79 -23.83
N LEU A 5 -66.83 -51.96 -22.91
CA LEU A 5 -67.09 -51.82 -21.46
C LEU A 5 -66.74 -50.37 -21.08
N LEU A 6 -67.71 -49.68 -20.55
CA LEU A 6 -67.55 -48.37 -19.95
C LEU A 6 -67.05 -48.59 -18.53
N SER A 7 -65.86 -48.05 -18.23
CA SER A 7 -65.29 -47.97 -16.88
C SER A 7 -65.41 -46.54 -16.40
N VAL A 8 -66.19 -46.29 -15.40
CA VAL A 8 -66.34 -45.00 -14.70
C VAL A 8 -65.15 -44.93 -13.71
N ALA A 9 -64.18 -44.07 -13.99
CA ALA A 9 -63.15 -43.72 -13.01
C ALA A 9 -63.57 -42.46 -12.27
N MET A 10 -63.79 -42.63 -10.97
CA MET A 10 -64.09 -41.57 -10.02
C MET A 10 -62.86 -40.69 -9.83
N ALA A 11 -62.90 -39.42 -10.28
CA ALA A 11 -61.82 -38.47 -10.06
C ALA A 11 -61.90 -37.96 -8.63
N ALA A 12 -60.88 -38.33 -7.84
CA ALA A 12 -60.63 -37.68 -6.54
C ALA A 12 -59.98 -36.35 -6.78
N VAL A 13 -60.66 -35.27 -6.47
CA VAL A 13 -60.11 -33.93 -6.46
C VAL A 13 -59.24 -33.81 -5.23
N ILE A 14 -57.91 -33.96 -5.41
CA ILE A 14 -56.95 -33.60 -4.39
C ILE A 14 -56.71 -32.10 -4.58
N SER A 15 -57.26 -31.28 -3.70
CA SER A 15 -56.88 -29.85 -3.59
C SER A 15 -55.49 -29.73 -3.02
N LEU A 16 -54.51 -29.60 -3.91
CA LEU A 16 -53.15 -29.29 -3.55
C LEU A 16 -53.11 -27.79 -3.24
N SER A 17 -53.18 -27.44 -1.94
CA SER A 17 -52.88 -26.10 -1.49
C SER A 17 -51.39 -25.84 -1.77
N ALA A 18 -51.11 -25.13 -2.85
CA ALA A 18 -49.79 -24.62 -3.13
C ALA A 18 -49.48 -23.53 -2.11
N THR A 19 -48.81 -23.91 -1.02
CA THR A 19 -48.04 -22.92 -0.23
C THR A 19 -46.97 -22.36 -1.15
N ALA A 20 -47.19 -21.14 -1.62
CA ALA A 20 -46.17 -20.38 -2.30
C ALA A 20 -45.02 -20.19 -1.32
N VAL A 21 -43.99 -21.01 -1.43
CA VAL A 21 -42.70 -20.73 -0.86
C VAL A 21 -42.16 -19.55 -1.65
N SER A 22 -42.34 -18.36 -1.08
CA SER A 22 -41.66 -17.16 -1.56
C SER A 22 -40.17 -17.40 -1.36
N SER A 23 -39.53 -17.98 -2.36
CA SER A 23 -38.09 -17.90 -2.47
C SER A 23 -37.77 -16.42 -2.72
N THR A 24 -37.51 -15.70 -1.63
CA THR A 24 -36.74 -14.45 -1.74
C THR A 24 -35.44 -14.85 -2.40
N VAL A 25 -35.39 -14.68 -3.72
CA VAL A 25 -34.13 -14.58 -4.42
C VAL A 25 -33.49 -13.34 -3.80
N VAL A 26 -32.65 -13.56 -2.77
CA VAL A 26 -31.66 -12.58 -2.36
C VAL A 26 -30.76 -12.47 -3.57
N GLY A 27 -31.18 -11.61 -4.51
CA GLY A 27 -30.37 -11.23 -5.62
C GLY A 27 -29.04 -10.84 -5.02
N ALA A 28 -27.99 -11.57 -5.38
CA ALA A 28 -26.63 -11.18 -5.07
C ALA A 28 -26.49 -9.75 -5.58
N VAL A 29 -26.67 -8.79 -4.68
CA VAL A 29 -26.34 -7.40 -4.97
C VAL A 29 -24.85 -7.47 -5.27
N SER A 30 -24.51 -7.41 -6.56
CA SER A 30 -23.16 -7.15 -7.00
C SER A 30 -22.84 -5.76 -6.46
N SER A 31 -22.50 -5.69 -5.17
CA SER A 31 -22.12 -4.46 -4.52
C SER A 31 -20.75 -4.09 -5.08
N ASN A 32 -20.79 -3.30 -6.15
CA ASN A 32 -19.60 -2.64 -6.64
C ASN A 32 -19.18 -1.65 -5.54
N LEU A 33 -18.27 -2.09 -4.67
CA LEU A 33 -17.76 -1.27 -3.59
C LEU A 33 -17.07 -0.04 -4.17
N ALA A 34 -16.97 1.02 -3.37
CA ALA A 34 -16.21 2.21 -3.76
C ALA A 34 -14.78 1.81 -4.14
N THR A 35 -14.26 2.45 -5.18
CA THR A 35 -12.87 2.25 -5.60
C THR A 35 -11.92 2.79 -4.52
N PRO A 36 -11.04 1.93 -3.94
CA PRO A 36 -10.04 2.42 -3.00
C PRO A 36 -9.07 3.37 -3.71
N LYS A 37 -8.71 4.46 -3.02
CA LYS A 37 -7.73 5.43 -3.52
C LYS A 37 -6.55 5.48 -2.55
N ILE A 38 -5.34 5.38 -3.08
CA ILE A 38 -4.13 5.61 -2.31
C ILE A 38 -4.12 7.10 -1.93
N SER A 39 -4.21 7.37 -0.63
CA SER A 39 -4.27 8.71 -0.07
C SER A 39 -2.89 9.26 0.28
N LYS A 40 -1.90 8.37 0.48
CA LYS A 40 -0.54 8.75 0.85
C LYS A 40 0.48 7.75 0.33
N THR A 41 1.62 8.28 -0.12
CA THR A 41 2.85 7.54 -0.41
C THR A 41 3.99 8.15 0.39
N GLU A 42 4.82 7.32 1.02
CA GLU A 42 5.92 7.78 1.87
C GLU A 42 7.17 6.95 1.60
N ASN A 43 8.32 7.61 1.48
CA ASN A 43 9.60 6.93 1.54
C ASN A 43 9.85 6.51 3.00
N VAL A 44 10.01 5.23 3.23
CA VAL A 44 10.37 4.65 4.51
C VAL A 44 11.70 3.91 4.39
N ASN A 45 12.27 3.50 5.53
CA ASN A 45 13.48 2.70 5.48
C ASN A 45 13.20 1.39 4.72
N GLY A 46 13.86 1.22 3.58
CA GLY A 46 13.78 0.04 2.73
C GLY A 46 12.57 -0.05 1.82
N GLY A 47 11.82 1.05 1.54
CA GLY A 47 10.72 0.95 0.60
C GLY A 47 9.81 2.17 0.46
N VAL A 48 8.77 1.99 -0.33
CA VAL A 48 7.66 2.94 -0.47
C VAL A 48 6.45 2.40 0.29
N LYS A 49 6.01 3.13 1.31
CA LYS A 49 4.76 2.84 2.01
C LYS A 49 3.59 3.49 1.30
N LEU A 50 2.60 2.68 0.98
CA LEU A 50 1.31 3.07 0.43
C LEU A 50 0.28 3.03 1.55
N THR A 51 -0.61 4.01 1.60
CA THR A 51 -1.74 4.05 2.54
C THR A 51 -3.01 4.45 1.78
N TRP A 52 -4.12 3.79 2.07
CA TRP A 52 -5.44 4.07 1.50
C TRP A 52 -6.53 4.02 2.55
N SER A 53 -7.67 4.66 2.26
CA SER A 53 -8.82 4.66 3.16
C SER A 53 -9.52 3.32 3.13
N LYS A 54 -10.01 2.88 4.31
CA LYS A 54 -10.84 1.69 4.42
C LYS A 54 -12.13 1.87 3.61
N VAL A 55 -12.44 0.90 2.76
CA VAL A 55 -13.70 0.86 2.01
C VAL A 55 -14.72 0.03 2.80
N LYS A 56 -15.90 0.61 3.05
CA LYS A 56 -16.99 -0.09 3.77
C LYS A 56 -17.39 -1.33 2.98
N GLY A 57 -17.44 -2.47 3.64
CA GLY A 57 -17.78 -3.77 3.03
C GLY A 57 -16.61 -4.46 2.32
N ALA A 58 -15.42 -3.86 2.24
CA ALA A 58 -14.26 -4.52 1.68
C ALA A 58 -13.73 -5.60 2.64
N GLU A 59 -13.56 -6.81 2.14
CA GLU A 59 -12.99 -7.94 2.88
C GLU A 59 -11.48 -7.97 2.78
N LYS A 60 -10.94 -7.74 1.57
CA LYS A 60 -9.50 -7.66 1.28
C LYS A 60 -9.23 -6.64 0.19
N TYR A 61 -7.97 -6.28 0.06
CA TYR A 61 -7.43 -5.41 -0.97
C TYR A 61 -6.36 -6.14 -1.76
N ARG A 62 -6.29 -5.87 -3.05
CA ARG A 62 -5.18 -6.29 -3.92
C ARG A 62 -4.44 -5.06 -4.40
N VAL A 63 -3.14 -5.04 -4.15
CA VAL A 63 -2.23 -3.96 -4.54
C VAL A 63 -1.54 -4.33 -5.84
N TYR A 64 -1.37 -3.36 -6.71
CA TYR A 64 -0.68 -3.49 -8.00
C TYR A 64 0.35 -2.39 -8.17
N TYR A 65 1.41 -2.71 -8.91
CA TYR A 65 2.28 -1.69 -9.51
C TYR A 65 2.14 -1.73 -11.04
N LYS A 66 2.46 -0.60 -11.69
CA LYS A 66 2.42 -0.49 -13.15
C LYS A 66 3.80 -0.82 -13.72
N GLY A 67 3.93 -2.00 -14.28
CA GLY A 67 5.11 -2.43 -15.02
C GLY A 67 5.01 -2.10 -16.53
N SER A 68 6.01 -2.50 -17.31
CA SER A 68 6.04 -2.30 -18.76
C SER A 68 4.90 -3.03 -19.51
N LYS A 69 4.44 -4.15 -18.98
CA LYS A 69 3.35 -4.97 -19.53
C LYS A 69 1.97 -4.64 -18.93
N GLY A 70 1.85 -3.56 -18.15
CA GLY A 70 0.62 -3.16 -17.47
C GLY A 70 0.64 -3.38 -15.96
N TRP A 71 -0.55 -3.54 -15.35
CA TRP A 71 -0.69 -3.70 -13.92
C TRP A 71 -0.28 -5.10 -13.45
N THR A 72 0.70 -5.19 -12.59
CA THR A 72 1.19 -6.43 -12.01
C THR A 72 0.77 -6.52 -10.55
N ARG A 73 0.19 -7.66 -10.16
CA ARG A 73 -0.20 -7.94 -8.77
C ARG A 73 1.04 -8.00 -7.88
N MET A 74 0.95 -7.39 -6.71
CA MET A 74 1.96 -7.44 -5.66
C MET A 74 1.51 -8.30 -4.48
N VAL A 75 0.41 -7.92 -3.84
CA VAL A 75 -0.05 -8.54 -2.59
C VAL A 75 -1.57 -8.49 -2.47
N ASP A 76 -2.14 -9.45 -1.77
CA ASP A 76 -3.50 -9.41 -1.21
C ASP A 76 -3.40 -9.21 0.30
N THR A 77 -4.16 -8.26 0.86
CA THR A 77 -4.06 -7.88 2.28
C THR A 77 -5.42 -7.43 2.83
N THR A 78 -5.62 -7.59 4.12
CA THR A 78 -6.73 -6.99 4.88
C THR A 78 -6.36 -5.61 5.44
N SER A 79 -5.07 -5.27 5.42
CA SER A 79 -4.56 -3.96 5.84
C SER A 79 -4.97 -2.86 4.88
N THR A 80 -4.97 -1.61 5.34
CA THR A 80 -5.11 -0.40 4.52
C THR A 80 -3.78 0.26 4.20
N SER A 81 -2.69 -0.48 4.35
CA SER A 81 -1.35 -0.05 3.96
C SER A 81 -0.49 -1.22 3.50
N TYR A 82 0.53 -0.90 2.70
CA TYR A 82 1.52 -1.85 2.20
C TYR A 82 2.86 -1.14 2.00
N ILE A 83 3.97 -1.85 2.21
CA ILE A 83 5.31 -1.34 1.92
C ILE A 83 5.87 -2.16 0.75
N ASP A 84 6.10 -1.48 -0.38
CA ASP A 84 6.86 -2.04 -1.50
C ASP A 84 8.35 -1.95 -1.18
N LYS A 85 8.99 -3.11 -1.04
CA LYS A 85 10.43 -3.23 -0.76
C LYS A 85 11.26 -3.46 -2.02
N ASP A 86 10.60 -3.79 -3.14
CA ASP A 86 11.25 -4.10 -4.41
C ASP A 86 11.44 -2.83 -5.26
N VAL A 87 11.99 -1.80 -4.61
CA VAL A 87 12.19 -0.47 -5.19
C VAL A 87 13.66 -0.07 -5.19
N SER A 88 14.07 0.69 -6.20
CA SER A 88 15.41 1.24 -6.35
C SER A 88 15.39 2.76 -6.22
N SER A 89 16.38 3.32 -5.51
CA SER A 89 16.47 4.77 -5.29
C SER A 89 16.58 5.55 -6.61
N GLY A 90 15.87 6.68 -6.69
CA GLY A 90 15.78 7.53 -7.86
C GLY A 90 14.81 7.04 -8.93
N LYS A 91 14.04 5.98 -8.69
CA LYS A 91 13.05 5.45 -9.63
C LYS A 91 11.63 5.85 -9.27
N ASN A 92 10.82 6.04 -10.32
CA ASN A 92 9.40 6.33 -10.21
C ASN A 92 8.57 5.06 -10.33
N TYR A 93 7.57 4.94 -9.48
CA TYR A 93 6.63 3.83 -9.42
C TYR A 93 5.21 4.36 -9.50
N THR A 94 4.29 3.56 -10.02
CA THR A 94 2.86 3.90 -10.06
C THR A 94 2.08 2.73 -9.50
N TYR A 95 1.20 2.99 -8.55
CA TYR A 95 0.47 1.98 -7.80
C TYR A 95 -1.04 2.19 -7.91
N THR A 96 -1.78 1.10 -7.78
CA THR A 96 -3.24 1.13 -7.59
C THR A 96 -3.67 0.03 -6.64
N VAL A 97 -4.87 0.17 -6.10
CA VAL A 97 -5.48 -0.79 -5.18
C VAL A 97 -6.89 -1.11 -5.64
N ARG A 98 -7.32 -2.33 -5.41
CA ARG A 98 -8.67 -2.83 -5.72
C ARG A 98 -9.21 -3.67 -4.58
N CYS A 99 -10.52 -3.58 -4.30
CA CYS A 99 -11.16 -4.51 -3.37
C CYS A 99 -11.37 -5.88 -4.02
N ILE A 100 -11.18 -6.91 -3.25
CA ILE A 100 -11.43 -8.31 -3.61
C ILE A 100 -12.22 -9.01 -2.51
N ASN A 101 -12.88 -10.11 -2.84
CA ASN A 101 -13.54 -10.98 -1.85
C ASN A 101 -12.51 -11.72 -0.97
N SER A 102 -12.99 -12.36 0.10
CA SER A 102 -12.15 -13.08 1.08
C SER A 102 -11.32 -14.21 0.46
N SER A 103 -11.89 -14.93 -0.52
CA SER A 103 -11.19 -15.99 -1.26
C SER A 103 -10.22 -15.47 -2.35
N ALA A 104 -10.17 -14.16 -2.58
CA ALA A 104 -9.32 -13.50 -3.59
C ALA A 104 -9.59 -13.94 -5.05
N THR A 105 -10.78 -14.46 -5.32
CA THR A 105 -11.20 -14.96 -6.64
C THR A 105 -11.97 -13.95 -7.47
N LYS A 106 -12.58 -12.94 -6.80
CA LYS A 106 -13.41 -11.92 -7.46
C LYS A 106 -13.01 -10.51 -7.06
N PHE A 107 -13.10 -9.58 -8.00
CA PHE A 107 -13.00 -8.16 -7.74
C PHE A 107 -14.36 -7.64 -7.27
N THR A 108 -14.36 -6.88 -6.18
CA THR A 108 -15.56 -6.29 -5.58
C THR A 108 -15.60 -4.76 -5.73
N SER A 109 -14.58 -4.15 -6.35
CA SER A 109 -14.57 -2.74 -6.72
C SER A 109 -13.89 -2.51 -8.08
N GLY A 110 -14.03 -1.29 -8.61
CA GLY A 110 -13.12 -0.75 -9.62
C GLY A 110 -11.70 -0.51 -9.08
N TYR A 111 -10.86 0.14 -9.88
CA TYR A 111 -9.52 0.60 -9.50
C TYR A 111 -9.21 1.94 -10.17
N ASP A 112 -8.28 2.70 -9.61
CA ASP A 112 -7.77 3.92 -10.25
C ASP A 112 -6.85 3.52 -11.42
N SER A 113 -7.32 3.72 -12.65
CA SER A 113 -6.57 3.37 -13.88
C SER A 113 -5.35 4.28 -14.11
N LYS A 114 -5.36 5.51 -13.58
CA LYS A 114 -4.20 6.42 -13.62
C LYS A 114 -3.15 6.00 -12.60
N GLY A 115 -3.60 5.52 -11.44
CA GLY A 115 -2.77 5.15 -10.30
C GLY A 115 -2.14 6.35 -9.59
N THR A 116 -1.50 6.07 -8.47
CA THR A 116 -0.76 7.06 -7.67
C THR A 116 0.73 6.88 -7.89
N LYS A 117 1.42 7.96 -8.24
CA LYS A 117 2.88 7.98 -8.46
C LYS A 117 3.63 8.16 -7.15
N ALA A 118 4.79 7.53 -7.05
CA ALA A 118 5.75 7.70 -5.97
C ALA A 118 7.17 7.60 -6.52
N THR A 119 8.07 8.46 -6.03
CA THR A 119 9.51 8.34 -6.29
C THR A 119 10.15 7.74 -5.04
N PHE A 120 10.87 6.64 -5.19
CA PHE A 120 11.62 6.09 -4.06
C PHE A 120 12.98 6.77 -3.98
N ILE A 121 13.32 7.29 -2.79
CA ILE A 121 14.64 7.80 -2.46
C ILE A 121 15.10 7.09 -1.18
N ALA A 122 16.16 6.31 -1.30
CA ALA A 122 16.71 5.57 -0.18
C ALA A 122 17.21 6.52 0.92
N VAL A 123 16.99 6.13 2.16
CA VAL A 123 17.54 6.88 3.31
C VAL A 123 19.07 6.80 3.26
N PRO A 124 19.78 7.94 3.33
CA PRO A 124 21.23 7.94 3.36
C PRO A 124 21.74 7.26 4.63
N LYS A 125 22.80 6.46 4.51
CA LYS A 125 23.44 5.81 5.65
C LYS A 125 24.71 6.54 5.99
N ILE A 126 24.91 6.93 7.25
CA ILE A 126 26.20 7.41 7.74
C ILE A 126 27.18 6.24 7.63
N THR A 127 28.23 6.43 6.86
CA THR A 127 29.27 5.42 6.57
C THR A 127 30.49 5.63 7.43
N LYS A 128 30.74 6.87 7.89
CA LYS A 128 31.89 7.22 8.72
C LYS A 128 31.55 8.43 9.60
N ALA A 129 32.02 8.40 10.84
CA ALA A 129 32.14 9.55 11.71
C ALA A 129 33.54 9.49 12.34
N GLU A 130 34.31 10.55 12.18
CA GLU A 130 35.70 10.59 12.61
C GLU A 130 36.04 11.95 13.19
N SER A 131 36.92 11.98 14.18
CA SER A 131 37.51 13.21 14.67
C SER A 131 38.51 13.73 13.63
N VAL A 132 38.42 15.01 13.30
CA VAL A 132 39.29 15.73 12.42
C VAL A 132 39.75 17.01 13.11
N ASP A 133 40.76 17.66 12.56
CA ASP A 133 41.15 18.99 13.04
C ASP A 133 39.92 19.94 12.93
N GLY A 134 39.59 20.56 14.03
CA GLY A 134 38.44 21.48 14.14
C GLY A 134 37.07 20.86 14.22
N GLY A 135 36.90 19.52 14.47
CA GLY A 135 35.56 18.97 14.67
C GLY A 135 35.39 17.49 14.45
N VAL A 136 34.11 17.08 14.21
CA VAL A 136 33.73 15.72 13.81
C VAL A 136 33.25 15.74 12.38
N LYS A 137 33.94 15.02 11.50
CA LYS A 137 33.49 14.80 10.11
C LYS A 137 32.57 13.61 10.04
N ILE A 138 31.39 13.83 9.46
CA ILE A 138 30.39 12.82 9.17
C ILE A 138 30.32 12.63 7.66
N SER A 139 30.35 11.40 7.18
CA SER A 139 30.19 11.05 5.76
C SER A 139 29.06 10.04 5.60
N TRP A 140 28.33 10.12 4.49
CA TRP A 140 27.21 9.23 4.22
C TRP A 140 27.13 8.80 2.76
N SER A 141 26.37 7.72 2.52
CA SER A 141 26.15 7.20 1.18
C SER A 141 25.28 8.17 0.36
N LYS A 142 25.64 8.39 -0.91
CA LYS A 142 24.79 9.10 -1.85
C LYS A 142 23.49 8.33 -2.07
N SER A 143 22.35 9.03 -1.98
CA SER A 143 21.04 8.50 -2.36
C SER A 143 20.67 8.99 -3.74
N SER A 144 20.52 8.07 -4.70
CA SER A 144 20.13 8.43 -6.06
C SER A 144 18.75 9.10 -6.04
N GLY A 145 18.60 10.22 -6.74
CA GLY A 145 17.39 11.02 -6.78
C GLY A 145 17.25 12.04 -5.64
N ALA A 146 18.17 12.06 -4.65
CA ALA A 146 18.18 13.11 -3.65
C ALA A 146 18.77 14.40 -4.24
N GLU A 147 18.10 15.52 -4.02
CA GLU A 147 18.59 16.86 -4.41
C GLU A 147 19.53 17.41 -3.36
N GLN A 148 19.17 17.28 -2.10
CA GLN A 148 19.94 17.74 -0.96
C GLN A 148 19.86 16.77 0.22
N TYR A 149 20.69 17.00 1.22
CA TYR A 149 20.71 16.29 2.48
C TYR A 149 20.54 17.26 3.64
N ARG A 150 19.79 16.86 4.65
CA ARG A 150 19.66 17.57 5.91
C ARG A 150 20.30 16.76 7.01
N VAL A 151 21.28 17.35 7.69
CA VAL A 151 22.02 16.74 8.80
C VAL A 151 21.39 17.19 10.12
N TYR A 152 21.29 16.26 11.05
CA TYR A 152 20.83 16.50 12.41
C TYR A 152 21.80 15.91 13.43
N TYR A 153 21.89 16.55 14.59
CA TYR A 153 22.48 15.93 15.78
C TYR A 153 21.38 15.65 16.81
N LYS A 154 21.63 14.70 17.72
CA LYS A 154 20.73 14.36 18.82
C LYS A 154 21.16 15.11 20.07
N GLY A 155 20.46 16.17 20.40
CA GLY A 155 20.59 16.89 21.67
C GLY A 155 19.67 16.36 22.77
N SER A 156 19.69 16.98 23.95
CA SER A 156 18.83 16.61 25.11
C SER A 156 17.34 16.75 24.81
N LYS A 157 16.95 17.67 23.96
CA LYS A 157 15.56 17.92 23.53
C LYS A 157 15.16 17.17 22.24
N GLY A 158 15.99 16.25 21.75
CA GLY A 158 15.74 15.49 20.53
C GLY A 158 16.63 15.88 19.38
N TRP A 159 16.16 15.63 18.13
CA TRP A 159 16.93 15.90 16.93
C TRP A 159 16.88 17.39 16.55
N THR A 160 18.06 18.01 16.43
CA THR A 160 18.23 19.40 16.05
C THR A 160 18.85 19.47 14.66
N ARG A 161 18.27 20.27 13.76
CA ARG A 161 18.82 20.54 12.44
C ARG A 161 20.14 21.28 12.56
N MET A 162 21.11 20.87 11.76
CA MET A 162 22.42 21.52 11.63
C MET A 162 22.54 22.26 10.31
N VAL A 163 22.47 21.54 9.20
CA VAL A 163 22.73 22.09 7.86
C VAL A 163 21.93 21.36 6.80
N ASP A 164 21.62 22.05 5.70
CA ASP A 164 21.21 21.50 4.42
C ASP A 164 22.40 21.60 3.44
N THR A 165 22.69 20.52 2.73
CA THR A 165 23.87 20.45 1.84
C THR A 165 23.63 19.49 0.66
N THR A 166 24.27 19.75 -0.46
CA THR A 166 24.37 18.83 -1.60
C THR A 166 25.54 17.84 -1.47
N SER A 167 26.45 18.11 -0.53
CA SER A 167 27.60 17.24 -0.23
C SER A 167 27.16 15.95 0.44
N THR A 168 27.99 14.92 0.40
CA THR A 168 27.83 13.67 1.14
C THR A 168 28.70 13.61 2.42
N SER A 169 29.19 14.77 2.86
CA SER A 169 29.88 14.93 4.14
C SER A 169 29.64 16.30 4.75
N TYR A 170 29.85 16.39 6.05
CA TYR A 170 29.74 17.62 6.84
C TYR A 170 30.71 17.54 8.03
N ILE A 171 31.29 18.67 8.41
CA ILE A 171 32.13 18.79 9.61
C ILE A 171 31.34 19.58 10.66
N ASP A 172 31.01 18.94 11.76
CA ASP A 172 30.45 19.58 12.95
C ASP A 172 31.58 20.21 13.75
N LYS A 173 31.62 21.54 13.79
CA LYS A 173 32.64 22.31 14.51
C LYS A 173 32.22 22.65 15.94
N ASP A 174 30.95 22.47 16.27
CA ASP A 174 30.36 22.81 17.57
C ASP A 174 30.44 21.61 18.55
N VAL A 175 31.59 20.94 18.54
CA VAL A 175 31.86 19.77 19.37
C VAL A 175 32.93 20.03 20.40
N SER A 176 32.86 19.34 21.54
CA SER A 176 33.88 19.41 22.62
C SER A 176 34.63 18.09 22.72
N SER A 177 35.91 18.14 23.01
CA SER A 177 36.73 16.95 23.22
C SER A 177 36.20 16.05 24.32
N GLY A 178 36.28 14.73 24.12
CA GLY A 178 35.80 13.72 25.08
C GLY A 178 34.28 13.55 25.19
N LYS A 179 33.48 14.20 24.32
CA LYS A 179 32.02 14.05 24.27
C LYS A 179 31.59 13.14 23.14
N ASN A 180 30.49 12.42 23.36
CA ASN A 180 29.85 11.57 22.35
C ASN A 180 28.71 12.32 21.66
N TYR A 181 28.66 12.24 20.35
CA TYR A 181 27.63 12.85 19.51
C TYR A 181 26.93 11.80 18.67
N THR A 182 25.63 11.99 18.42
CA THR A 182 24.83 11.10 17.57
C THR A 182 24.24 11.92 16.45
N TYR A 183 24.42 11.45 15.22
CA TYR A 183 23.99 12.15 14.02
C TYR A 183 23.01 11.30 13.19
N THR A 184 22.18 11.97 12.40
CA THR A 184 21.37 11.36 11.35
C THR A 184 21.28 12.28 10.15
N VAL A 185 21.03 11.70 8.99
CA VAL A 185 20.91 12.42 7.72
C VAL A 185 19.62 12.00 7.02
N ARG A 186 18.94 12.95 6.39
CA ARG A 186 17.75 12.73 5.57
C ARG A 186 17.94 13.36 4.21
N CYS A 187 17.35 12.74 3.17
CA CYS A 187 17.17 13.42 1.89
C CYS A 187 16.07 14.46 2.01
N ILE A 188 16.27 15.58 1.32
CA ILE A 188 15.26 16.61 1.09
C ILE A 188 15.25 16.95 -0.40
N ASN A 189 14.06 17.23 -0.93
CA ASN A 189 13.79 17.65 -2.30
C ASN A 189 12.99 18.93 -2.27
#